data_efef673365d5ecdf736f787bb90244ed
#
_entry.id   efef673365d5ecdf736f787bb90244ed
#
_cell.length_a   1.000
_cell.length_b   1.000
_cell.length_c   1.000
_cell.angle_alpha   90.00
_cell.angle_beta   90.00
_cell.angle_gamma   90.00
#
_symmetry.space_group_name_H-M   'P 1'
#
loop_
_entity.id
_entity.type
_entity.pdbx_description
1 polymer ?
#
loop_
_entity_poly.entity_id
_entity_poly.type
_entity_poly.pdbx_seq_one_letter_code
_entity_poly.pdbx_strand_id
1 'polypeptide(L)'
;MKTEIVEGWPQGHEIRILISETNASQVNAIRRALIADVPKLAITRVDFSQGVTQDNKGEVVESVNVLPDEVLAHRLAMIPIPTNLEEPLYAPDQCPNCKDVVERDRGCPMCQVLYTLSARGPSADSEEEYKTVYAGDITTISDPFYDIRDEHKSIPLTVLAKGQFLEFYAFAVVGRGRDHAKWLSLIHISEPTR
;
A
#
# COMPACT_ATOMS: atom_id res chain seq x y z
N MET A 1 28.03 9.56 -20.62
CA MET A 1 26.69 9.80 -20.06
C MET A 1 26.81 10.85 -18.98
N LYS A 2 26.15 11.98 -19.15
CA LYS A 2 26.04 13.05 -18.16
C LYS A 2 24.57 13.15 -17.73
N THR A 3 24.35 13.38 -16.44
CA THR A 3 23.02 13.54 -15.85
C THR A 3 22.93 14.90 -15.18
N GLU A 4 21.86 15.61 -15.45
CA GLU A 4 21.57 16.93 -14.87
C GLU A 4 20.12 16.94 -14.40
N ILE A 5 19.88 17.37 -13.15
CA ILE A 5 18.54 17.56 -12.62
C ILE A 5 18.07 18.93 -13.06
N VAL A 6 17.01 18.98 -13.89
CA VAL A 6 16.48 20.20 -14.46
C VAL A 6 15.43 20.82 -13.56
N GLU A 7 14.59 19.99 -12.93
CA GLU A 7 13.46 20.45 -12.12
C GLU A 7 13.04 19.38 -11.11
N GLY A 8 12.47 19.80 -9.99
CA GLY A 8 11.70 18.95 -9.07
C GLY A 8 12.47 18.35 -7.89
N TRP A 9 13.78 18.43 -7.86
CA TRP A 9 14.57 17.87 -6.75
C TRP A 9 15.04 18.98 -5.76
N PRO A 10 15.00 18.73 -4.45
CA PRO A 10 14.46 17.59 -3.69
C PRO A 10 12.98 17.75 -3.29
N GLN A 11 12.28 18.69 -3.85
CA GLN A 11 10.90 19.06 -3.50
C GLN A 11 9.91 18.57 -4.56
N GLY A 12 8.73 18.10 -4.09
CA GLY A 12 7.62 17.68 -4.94
C GLY A 12 7.64 16.19 -5.34
N HIS A 13 6.68 15.82 -6.16
CA HIS A 13 6.44 14.44 -6.61
C HIS A 13 6.99 14.13 -7.99
N GLU A 14 7.48 15.17 -8.67
CA GLU A 14 8.04 15.06 -10.02
C GLU A 14 9.50 15.45 -10.02
N ILE A 15 10.28 14.72 -10.79
CA ILE A 15 11.68 15.04 -11.05
C ILE A 15 11.92 14.98 -12.56
N ARG A 16 12.57 16.00 -13.10
CA ARG A 16 13.03 16.02 -14.49
C ARG A 16 14.53 15.92 -14.56
N ILE A 17 14.99 14.87 -15.22
CA ILE A 17 16.42 14.58 -15.39
C ILE A 17 16.75 14.63 -16.88
N LEU A 18 17.71 15.47 -17.25
CA LEU A 18 18.31 15.45 -18.56
C LEU A 18 19.50 14.49 -18.58
N ILE A 19 19.46 13.52 -19.49
CA ILE A 19 20.55 12.56 -19.69
C ILE A 19 21.14 12.80 -21.08
N SER A 20 22.39 13.25 -21.13
CA SER A 20 23.12 13.55 -22.36
C SER A 20 24.32 12.62 -22.55
N GLU A 21 24.93 12.63 -23.73
CA GLU A 21 26.06 11.76 -24.11
C GLU A 21 25.76 10.26 -23.89
N THR A 22 24.56 9.84 -24.33
CA THR A 22 24.05 8.47 -24.15
C THR A 22 23.28 8.02 -25.39
N ASN A 23 22.86 6.77 -25.40
CA ASN A 23 21.99 6.22 -26.44
C ASN A 23 20.64 5.76 -25.86
N ALA A 24 19.65 5.58 -26.73
CA ALA A 24 18.29 5.21 -26.34
C ALA A 24 18.24 3.89 -25.55
N SER A 25 19.12 2.94 -25.82
CA SER A 25 19.21 1.66 -25.11
C SER A 25 19.58 1.84 -23.64
N GLN A 26 20.56 2.69 -23.35
CA GLN A 26 21.01 2.97 -21.99
C GLN A 26 19.92 3.69 -21.19
N VAL A 27 19.29 4.71 -21.79
CA VAL A 27 18.20 5.45 -21.15
C VAL A 27 17.01 4.52 -20.85
N ASN A 28 16.65 3.65 -21.80
CA ASN A 28 15.57 2.69 -21.60
C ASN A 28 15.91 1.65 -20.52
N ALA A 29 17.17 1.23 -20.40
CA ALA A 29 17.60 0.35 -19.32
C ALA A 29 17.42 1.01 -17.94
N ILE A 30 17.83 2.28 -17.80
CA ILE A 30 17.62 3.06 -16.58
C ILE A 30 16.12 3.21 -16.27
N ARG A 31 15.33 3.60 -17.28
CA ARG A 31 13.89 3.72 -17.12
C ARG A 31 13.25 2.43 -16.62
N ARG A 32 13.59 1.30 -17.20
CA ARG A 32 13.07 -0.02 -16.81
C ARG A 32 13.50 -0.40 -15.38
N ALA A 33 14.74 -0.14 -15.01
CA ALA A 33 15.23 -0.39 -13.67
C ALA A 33 14.49 0.46 -12.62
N LEU A 34 14.25 1.74 -12.90
CA LEU A 34 13.49 2.62 -12.01
C LEU A 34 12.05 2.14 -11.80
N ILE A 35 11.41 1.59 -12.83
CA ILE A 35 10.04 1.08 -12.72
C ILE A 35 9.99 -0.25 -11.96
N ALA A 36 10.88 -1.19 -12.33
CA ALA A 36 10.71 -2.60 -12.01
C ALA A 36 11.61 -3.08 -10.86
N ASP A 37 12.74 -2.42 -10.63
CA ASP A 37 13.77 -2.95 -9.73
C ASP A 37 13.91 -2.19 -8.40
N VAL A 38 13.30 -1.01 -8.27
CA VAL A 38 13.30 -0.26 -7.00
C VAL A 38 12.45 -1.02 -5.97
N PRO A 39 13.03 -1.42 -4.83
CA PRO A 39 12.28 -2.12 -3.79
C PRO A 39 11.25 -1.17 -3.14
N LYS A 40 10.02 -1.66 -2.95
CA LYS A 40 8.92 -0.92 -2.33
C LYS A 40 8.11 -1.80 -1.40
N LEU A 41 7.48 -1.16 -0.41
CA LEU A 41 6.46 -1.78 0.43
C LEU A 41 5.10 -1.79 -0.29
N ALA A 42 4.39 -2.92 -0.21
CA ALA A 42 2.99 -3.00 -0.59
C ALA A 42 2.27 -4.07 0.25
N ILE A 43 0.99 -3.85 0.51
CA ILE A 43 0.14 -4.83 1.18
C ILE A 43 0.06 -6.10 0.31
N THR A 44 0.34 -7.25 0.94
CA THR A 44 0.46 -8.53 0.25
C THR A 44 -0.52 -9.57 0.78
N ARG A 45 -0.84 -9.49 2.07
CA ARG A 45 -1.81 -10.36 2.72
C ARG A 45 -2.77 -9.50 3.54
N VAL A 46 -4.02 -9.90 3.54
CA VAL A 46 -5.05 -9.29 4.38
C VAL A 46 -5.86 -10.40 5.05
N ASP A 47 -6.00 -10.31 6.33
CA ASP A 47 -6.80 -11.24 7.14
C ASP A 47 -8.05 -10.48 7.58
N PHE A 48 -9.20 -10.81 6.98
CA PHE A 48 -10.49 -10.17 7.26
C PHE A 48 -11.18 -10.84 8.44
N SER A 49 -11.70 -10.02 9.36
CA SER A 49 -12.59 -10.47 10.41
C SER A 49 -14.02 -10.54 9.85
N GLN A 50 -14.52 -11.74 9.62
CA GLN A 50 -15.86 -11.95 9.07
C GLN A 50 -16.81 -12.47 10.15
N GLY A 51 -18.07 -12.09 10.03
CA GLY A 51 -19.13 -12.62 10.87
C GLY A 51 -20.19 -11.62 11.23
N VAL A 52 -20.99 -12.01 12.20
CA VAL A 52 -22.04 -11.20 12.82
C VAL A 52 -21.62 -10.97 14.28
N THR A 53 -21.60 -9.73 14.70
CA THR A 53 -21.28 -9.34 16.08
C THR A 53 -22.31 -8.35 16.60
N GLN A 54 -22.29 -8.10 17.90
CA GLN A 54 -23.09 -7.03 18.50
C GLN A 54 -22.20 -5.83 18.81
N ASP A 55 -22.72 -4.65 18.51
CA ASP A 55 -22.06 -3.41 18.90
C ASP A 55 -22.18 -3.17 20.42
N ASN A 56 -21.42 -2.21 20.95
CA ASN A 56 -21.46 -1.76 22.33
C ASN A 56 -22.89 -1.30 22.79
N LYS A 57 -23.76 -1.00 21.83
CA LYS A 57 -25.18 -0.66 22.05
C LYS A 57 -26.12 -1.86 21.94
N GLY A 58 -25.62 -3.07 21.66
CA GLY A 58 -26.40 -4.28 21.47
C GLY A 58 -27.01 -4.42 20.07
N GLU A 59 -26.69 -3.52 19.13
CA GLU A 59 -27.11 -3.63 17.73
C GLU A 59 -26.33 -4.73 17.02
N VAL A 60 -27.03 -5.52 16.20
CA VAL A 60 -26.39 -6.54 15.36
C VAL A 60 -25.76 -5.88 14.16
N VAL A 61 -24.46 -6.11 14.01
CA VAL A 61 -23.68 -5.64 12.86
C VAL A 61 -23.04 -6.82 12.15
N GLU A 62 -22.89 -6.73 10.84
CA GLU A 62 -22.36 -7.80 9.99
C GLU A 62 -21.28 -7.30 9.03
N SER A 63 -20.30 -8.14 8.75
CA SER A 63 -19.29 -7.91 7.71
C SER A 63 -19.69 -8.52 6.36
N VAL A 64 -20.77 -9.27 6.31
CA VAL A 64 -21.34 -9.85 5.09
C VAL A 64 -21.99 -8.75 4.24
N ASN A 65 -21.95 -8.90 2.92
CA ASN A 65 -22.49 -7.92 1.96
C ASN A 65 -21.73 -6.57 1.85
N VAL A 66 -20.57 -6.45 2.44
CA VAL A 66 -19.57 -5.46 2.05
C VAL A 66 -18.95 -5.90 0.70
N LEU A 67 -18.04 -5.14 0.13
CA LEU A 67 -17.34 -5.58 -1.09
C LEU A 67 -16.66 -6.94 -0.87
N PRO A 68 -16.61 -7.82 -1.91
CA PRO A 68 -15.84 -9.06 -1.83
C PRO A 68 -14.42 -8.84 -1.36
N ASP A 69 -13.92 -9.74 -0.52
CA ASP A 69 -12.59 -9.64 0.10
C ASP A 69 -11.46 -9.49 -0.92
N GLU A 70 -11.58 -10.18 -2.06
CA GLU A 70 -10.58 -10.11 -3.14
C GLU A 70 -10.52 -8.71 -3.75
N VAL A 71 -11.67 -8.04 -3.89
CA VAL A 71 -11.73 -6.68 -4.44
C VAL A 71 -11.12 -5.68 -3.45
N LEU A 72 -11.42 -5.83 -2.16
CA LEU A 72 -10.82 -5.03 -1.10
C LEU A 72 -9.31 -5.26 -1.01
N ALA A 73 -8.87 -6.51 -1.02
CA ALA A 73 -7.46 -6.87 -1.00
C ALA A 73 -6.70 -6.26 -2.19
N HIS A 74 -7.30 -6.28 -3.40
CA HIS A 74 -6.74 -5.61 -4.57
C HIS A 74 -6.60 -4.09 -4.40
N ARG A 75 -7.62 -3.43 -3.85
CA ARG A 75 -7.56 -1.99 -3.58
C ARG A 75 -6.50 -1.66 -2.53
N LEU A 76 -6.44 -2.42 -1.46
CA LEU A 76 -5.44 -2.28 -0.40
C LEU A 76 -4.01 -2.46 -0.93
N ALA A 77 -3.79 -3.43 -1.82
CA ALA A 77 -2.48 -3.67 -2.42
C ALA A 77 -1.98 -2.50 -3.29
N MET A 78 -2.87 -1.64 -3.77
CA MET A 78 -2.55 -0.48 -4.61
C MET A 78 -2.37 0.82 -3.83
N ILE A 79 -2.60 0.82 -2.50
CA ILE A 79 -2.36 2.00 -1.67
C ILE A 79 -0.86 2.27 -1.60
N PRO A 80 -0.40 3.50 -1.92
CA PRO A 80 1.00 3.87 -1.77
C PRO A 80 1.41 3.89 -0.29
N ILE A 81 2.42 3.11 0.04
CA ILE A 81 2.99 3.02 1.40
C ILE A 81 4.40 3.60 1.38
N PRO A 82 4.77 4.43 2.38
CA PRO A 82 6.13 4.92 2.52
C PRO A 82 7.11 3.76 2.65
N THR A 83 8.23 3.86 1.95
CA THR A 83 9.31 2.86 1.99
C THR A 83 10.57 3.53 2.49
N ASN A 84 11.14 3.05 3.60
CA ASN A 84 12.42 3.52 4.08
C ASN A 84 13.54 2.88 3.24
N LEU A 85 14.30 3.71 2.53
CA LEU A 85 15.42 3.26 1.70
C LEU A 85 16.75 3.32 2.45
N GLU A 86 16.84 4.06 3.55
CA GLU A 86 18.04 4.15 4.38
C GLU A 86 18.17 2.93 5.29
N GLU A 87 17.05 2.49 5.85
CA GLU A 87 16.93 1.28 6.66
C GLU A 87 15.85 0.36 6.05
N PRO A 88 16.14 -0.29 4.91
CA PRO A 88 15.13 -1.08 4.23
C PRO A 88 14.82 -2.36 5.01
N LEU A 89 13.52 -2.68 5.08
CA LEU A 89 13.09 -3.98 5.57
C LEU A 89 13.63 -5.10 4.67
N TYR A 90 13.91 -6.24 5.26
CA TYR A 90 14.31 -7.44 4.52
C TYR A 90 13.13 -7.96 3.67
N ALA A 91 13.42 -8.47 2.49
CA ALA A 91 12.45 -9.33 1.80
C ALA A 91 12.20 -10.60 2.64
N PRO A 92 10.97 -11.13 2.70
CA PRO A 92 10.64 -12.26 3.59
C PRO A 92 11.50 -13.51 3.38
N ASP A 93 11.97 -13.74 2.16
CA ASP A 93 12.87 -14.85 1.78
C ASP A 93 14.33 -14.63 2.19
N GLN A 94 14.71 -13.38 2.42
CA GLN A 94 16.08 -12.98 2.79
C GLN A 94 16.18 -12.57 4.28
N CYS A 95 15.07 -12.57 4.99
CA CYS A 95 15.03 -12.16 6.39
C CYS A 95 15.80 -13.16 7.28
N PRO A 96 16.77 -12.71 8.08
CA PRO A 96 17.53 -13.60 8.97
C PRO A 96 16.68 -14.46 9.89
N ASN A 97 15.55 -13.91 10.34
CA ASN A 97 14.64 -14.60 11.28
C ASN A 97 13.61 -15.50 10.58
N CYS A 98 13.31 -15.25 9.29
CA CYS A 98 12.18 -15.88 8.62
C CYS A 98 12.58 -16.77 7.44
N LYS A 99 13.84 -16.74 6.98
CA LYS A 99 14.29 -17.49 5.80
C LYS A 99 14.05 -18.99 5.91
N ASP A 100 14.19 -19.56 7.13
CA ASP A 100 14.04 -20.98 7.41
C ASP A 100 12.62 -21.37 7.87
N VAL A 101 11.70 -20.38 7.91
CA VAL A 101 10.30 -20.58 8.28
C VAL A 101 9.48 -20.88 7.03
N VAL A 102 8.45 -21.70 7.18
CA VAL A 102 7.50 -21.98 6.08
C VAL A 102 6.89 -20.67 5.58
N GLU A 103 6.77 -20.53 4.26
CA GLU A 103 6.33 -19.29 3.59
C GLU A 103 5.05 -18.69 4.20
N ARG A 104 4.09 -19.55 4.56
CA ARG A 104 2.81 -19.15 5.19
C ARG A 104 2.99 -18.43 6.52
N ASP A 105 4.01 -18.84 7.30
CA ASP A 105 4.23 -18.37 8.67
C ASP A 105 5.34 -17.32 8.75
N ARG A 106 5.89 -16.91 7.59
CA ARG A 106 6.89 -15.83 7.51
C ARG A 106 6.25 -14.51 7.88
N GLY A 107 6.88 -13.78 8.79
CA GLY A 107 6.47 -12.44 9.16
C GLY A 107 7.03 -12.04 10.51
N CYS A 108 7.97 -11.12 10.52
CA CYS A 108 8.49 -10.51 11.72
C CYS A 108 8.66 -9.00 11.51
N PRO A 109 8.85 -8.21 12.57
CA PRO A 109 9.02 -6.75 12.45
C PRO A 109 10.16 -6.31 11.53
N MET A 110 11.12 -7.20 11.22
CA MET A 110 12.24 -6.90 10.32
C MET A 110 11.89 -7.07 8.84
N CYS A 111 10.78 -7.73 8.49
CA CYS A 111 10.43 -8.02 7.09
C CYS A 111 9.00 -7.69 6.72
N GLN A 112 8.17 -7.26 7.67
CA GLN A 112 6.80 -6.84 7.39
C GLN A 112 6.36 -5.66 8.25
N VAL A 113 5.41 -4.90 7.73
CA VAL A 113 4.67 -3.85 8.43
C VAL A 113 3.23 -4.29 8.60
N LEU A 114 2.71 -4.13 9.81
CA LEU A 114 1.34 -4.51 10.17
C LEU A 114 0.44 -3.29 10.21
N TYR A 115 -0.67 -3.38 9.52
CA TYR A 115 -1.75 -2.39 9.50
C TYR A 115 -3.04 -3.00 10.04
N THR A 116 -3.90 -2.16 10.58
CA THR A 116 -5.24 -2.52 11.01
C THR A 116 -6.25 -1.48 10.58
N LEU A 117 -7.46 -1.92 10.37
CA LEU A 117 -8.63 -1.08 10.20
C LEU A 117 -9.79 -1.70 10.96
N SER A 118 -10.52 -0.84 11.68
CA SER A 118 -11.82 -1.19 12.26
C SER A 118 -12.77 -0.04 11.97
N ALA A 119 -13.65 -0.22 11.00
CA ALA A 119 -14.61 0.77 10.56
C ALA A 119 -16.04 0.23 10.67
N ARG A 120 -16.96 1.09 11.07
CA ARG A 120 -18.39 0.77 11.18
C ARG A 120 -19.19 1.73 10.33
N GLY A 121 -20.25 1.21 9.73
CA GLY A 121 -21.27 2.01 9.06
C GLY A 121 -22.02 2.91 10.04
N PRO A 122 -22.92 3.77 9.54
CA PRO A 122 -23.74 4.63 10.37
C PRO A 122 -24.57 3.82 11.35
N SER A 123 -24.84 4.39 12.55
CA SER A 123 -25.76 3.79 13.52
C SER A 123 -27.19 3.79 12.99
N ALA A 124 -28.05 2.93 13.53
CA ALA A 124 -29.46 2.84 13.13
C ALA A 124 -30.19 4.20 13.23
N ASP A 125 -29.84 4.99 14.26
CA ASP A 125 -30.46 6.29 14.54
C ASP A 125 -29.87 7.44 13.71
N SER A 126 -28.82 7.22 12.93
CA SER A 126 -28.19 8.26 12.11
C SER A 126 -29.07 8.64 10.92
N GLU A 127 -29.07 9.91 10.53
CA GLU A 127 -29.68 10.37 9.28
C GLU A 127 -28.89 9.91 8.05
N GLU A 128 -27.60 9.61 8.21
CA GLU A 128 -26.75 9.11 7.15
C GLU A 128 -27.07 7.62 6.87
N GLU A 129 -27.22 7.27 5.61
CA GLU A 129 -27.43 5.89 5.17
C GLU A 129 -26.11 5.13 4.93
N TYR A 130 -25.06 5.85 4.56
CA TYR A 130 -23.77 5.27 4.14
C TYR A 130 -22.61 6.05 4.73
N LYS A 131 -21.51 5.33 4.99
CA LYS A 131 -20.24 5.90 5.39
C LYS A 131 -19.15 5.40 4.47
N THR A 132 -18.40 6.31 3.85
CA THR A 132 -17.22 5.94 3.06
C THR A 132 -16.03 5.69 3.98
N VAL A 133 -15.36 4.57 3.76
CA VAL A 133 -14.10 4.20 4.42
C VAL A 133 -12.96 4.58 3.51
N TYR A 134 -12.00 5.29 4.03
CA TYR A 134 -10.84 5.80 3.29
C TYR A 134 -9.55 5.11 3.71
N ALA A 135 -8.52 5.24 2.88
CA ALA A 135 -7.18 4.77 3.23
C ALA A 135 -6.65 5.41 4.53
N GLY A 136 -7.05 6.65 4.81
CA GLY A 136 -6.70 7.36 6.04
C GLY A 136 -7.27 6.76 7.33
N ASP A 137 -8.26 5.85 7.23
CA ASP A 137 -8.80 5.14 8.38
C ASP A 137 -7.93 3.91 8.77
N ILE A 138 -6.98 3.55 7.93
CA ILE A 138 -6.00 2.49 8.21
C ILE A 138 -4.93 3.05 9.12
N THR A 139 -4.61 2.31 10.16
CA THR A 139 -3.54 2.68 11.11
C THR A 139 -2.44 1.62 11.10
N THR A 140 -1.18 2.06 11.20
CA THR A 140 -0.07 1.12 11.41
C THR A 140 0.03 0.72 12.88
N ILE A 141 0.34 -0.55 13.11
CA ILE A 141 0.69 -1.07 14.46
C ILE A 141 2.22 -1.03 14.64
N SER A 142 2.93 -0.92 13.54
CA SER A 142 4.40 -0.84 13.49
C SER A 142 4.88 0.60 13.73
N ASP A 143 6.00 0.98 13.13
CA ASP A 143 6.55 2.32 13.25
C ASP A 143 5.66 3.37 12.53
N PRO A 144 5.36 4.53 13.15
CA PRO A 144 4.60 5.62 12.55
C PRO A 144 5.15 6.15 11.22
N PHE A 145 6.43 5.91 10.92
CA PHE A 145 7.01 6.24 9.61
C PHE A 145 6.22 5.61 8.46
N TYR A 146 5.65 4.43 8.68
CA TYR A 146 4.90 3.68 7.66
C TYR A 146 3.42 4.05 7.57
N ASP A 147 2.96 5.05 8.32
CA ASP A 147 1.60 5.57 8.18
C ASP A 147 1.34 6.08 6.77
N ILE A 148 0.10 5.93 6.32
CA ILE A 148 -0.32 6.42 5.01
C ILE A 148 -0.18 7.94 4.98
N ARG A 149 0.52 8.44 3.96
CA ARG A 149 0.76 9.88 3.79
C ARG A 149 -0.55 10.65 3.59
N ASP A 150 -0.59 11.89 4.08
CA ASP A 150 -1.80 12.74 4.05
C ASP A 150 -2.39 12.88 2.65
N GLU A 151 -1.56 12.96 1.62
CA GLU A 151 -1.95 13.03 0.21
C GLU A 151 -2.70 11.79 -0.29
N HIS A 152 -2.54 10.64 0.37
CA HIS A 152 -3.17 9.37 0.01
C HIS A 152 -4.32 8.98 0.94
N LYS A 153 -4.53 9.69 2.04
CA LYS A 153 -5.59 9.40 3.01
C LYS A 153 -7.00 9.47 2.42
N SER A 154 -7.20 10.28 1.38
CA SER A 154 -8.49 10.46 0.72
C SER A 154 -8.86 9.36 -0.29
N ILE A 155 -8.03 8.34 -0.48
CA ILE A 155 -8.33 7.22 -1.38
C ILE A 155 -9.48 6.40 -0.80
N PRO A 156 -10.65 6.30 -1.49
CA PRO A 156 -11.79 5.54 -0.99
C PRO A 156 -11.56 4.02 -1.15
N LEU A 157 -11.84 3.27 -0.10
CA LEU A 157 -11.74 1.82 -0.07
C LEU A 157 -13.07 1.13 -0.35
N THR A 158 -14.09 1.49 0.44
CA THR A 158 -15.43 0.93 0.35
C THR A 158 -16.44 1.89 0.95
N VAL A 159 -17.70 1.53 0.84
CA VAL A 159 -18.82 2.23 1.47
C VAL A 159 -19.55 1.22 2.36
N LEU A 160 -19.80 1.59 3.59
CA LEU A 160 -20.53 0.79 4.57
C LEU A 160 -21.94 1.37 4.75
N ALA A 161 -22.94 0.51 4.68
CA ALA A 161 -24.31 0.83 5.04
C ALA A 161 -24.54 0.69 6.55
N LYS A 162 -25.73 1.08 7.02
CA LYS A 162 -26.16 0.84 8.41
C LYS A 162 -26.05 -0.63 8.76
N GLY A 163 -25.56 -0.94 9.96
CA GLY A 163 -25.39 -2.30 10.44
C GLY A 163 -24.23 -3.07 9.81
N GLN A 164 -23.42 -2.45 8.97
CA GLN A 164 -22.22 -3.07 8.41
C GLN A 164 -20.95 -2.66 9.16
N PHE A 165 -19.97 -3.58 9.20
CA PHE A 165 -18.62 -3.27 9.68
C PHE A 165 -17.56 -3.87 8.76
N LEU A 166 -16.38 -3.30 8.80
CA LEU A 166 -15.19 -3.80 8.12
C LEU A 166 -14.03 -3.78 9.10
N GLU A 167 -13.46 -4.94 9.33
CA GLU A 167 -12.30 -5.09 10.20
C GLU A 167 -11.30 -6.05 9.56
N PHE A 168 -10.04 -5.65 9.52
CA PHE A 168 -8.98 -6.48 8.99
C PHE A 168 -7.61 -6.15 9.59
N TYR A 169 -6.70 -7.12 9.46
CA TYR A 169 -5.26 -6.93 9.57
C TYR A 169 -4.62 -7.07 8.20
N ALA A 170 -3.75 -6.13 7.83
CA ALA A 170 -3.06 -6.14 6.56
C ALA A 170 -1.55 -6.15 6.76
N PHE A 171 -0.86 -6.93 5.96
CA PHE A 171 0.58 -7.16 6.05
C PHE A 171 1.25 -6.67 4.78
N ALA A 172 2.13 -5.68 4.93
CA ALA A 172 2.93 -5.15 3.84
C ALA A 172 4.36 -5.71 3.91
N VAL A 173 4.87 -6.11 2.77
CA VAL A 173 6.24 -6.60 2.61
C VAL A 173 6.95 -5.90 1.47
N VAL A 174 8.27 -5.92 1.51
CA VAL A 174 9.12 -5.38 0.43
C VAL A 174 9.10 -6.33 -0.75
N GLY A 175 8.95 -5.78 -1.94
CA GLY A 175 9.03 -6.48 -3.21
C GLY A 175 9.43 -5.53 -4.33
N ARG A 176 9.42 -6.01 -5.57
CA ARG A 176 9.82 -5.26 -6.76
C ARG A 176 8.76 -5.33 -7.84
N GLY A 177 8.70 -4.29 -8.66
CA GLY A 177 7.72 -4.18 -9.76
C GLY A 177 7.80 -5.32 -10.79
N ARG A 178 8.95 -5.98 -10.93
CA ARG A 178 9.09 -7.16 -11.79
C ARG A 178 8.35 -8.41 -11.26
N ASP A 179 8.12 -8.47 -9.94
CA ASP A 179 7.47 -9.61 -9.30
C ASP A 179 5.95 -9.45 -9.34
N HIS A 180 5.45 -8.22 -9.13
CA HIS A 180 4.04 -7.90 -9.23
C HIS A 180 3.81 -6.39 -9.42
N ALA A 181 2.76 -6.01 -10.14
CA ALA A 181 2.42 -4.62 -10.46
C ALA A 181 2.20 -3.72 -9.24
N LYS A 182 1.79 -4.25 -8.08
CA LYS A 182 1.63 -3.49 -6.84
C LYS A 182 2.91 -2.81 -6.35
N TRP A 183 4.08 -3.30 -6.75
CA TRP A 183 5.38 -2.74 -6.42
C TRP A 183 5.98 -1.87 -7.51
N LEU A 184 5.24 -1.55 -8.57
CA LEU A 184 5.73 -0.60 -9.57
C LEU A 184 5.95 0.78 -8.95
N SER A 185 7.13 1.37 -9.18
CA SER A 185 7.53 2.60 -8.51
C SER A 185 7.12 3.87 -9.24
N LEU A 186 6.93 3.82 -10.55
CA LEU A 186 6.65 4.98 -11.39
C LEU A 186 5.61 4.63 -12.46
N ILE A 187 4.72 5.57 -12.78
CA ILE A 187 3.65 5.35 -13.75
C ILE A 187 3.95 6.07 -15.07
N HIS A 188 4.51 7.29 -15.05
CA HIS A 188 4.82 8.10 -16.23
C HIS A 188 6.29 8.46 -16.25
N ILE A 189 7.00 8.15 -17.34
CA ILE A 189 8.41 8.16 -17.18
C ILE A 189 9.21 8.88 -18.21
N SER A 190 8.82 9.03 -19.42
CA SER A 190 9.69 9.75 -20.33
C SER A 190 8.96 10.33 -21.53
N GLU A 191 9.22 11.58 -21.79
CA GLU A 191 9.10 12.15 -23.14
C GLU A 191 10.50 12.18 -23.75
N PRO A 192 10.72 11.50 -24.89
CA PRO A 192 11.97 11.66 -25.62
C PRO A 192 12.02 13.07 -26.18
N THR A 193 12.94 13.88 -25.67
CA THR A 193 13.30 15.15 -26.32
C THR A 193 14.07 14.85 -27.59
N ARG A 194 13.61 15.36 -28.72
CA ARG A 194 14.30 15.32 -30.02
C ARG A 194 15.47 16.27 -30.03
#